data_55458b10064520f8789c6f53601fc19a
#
_entry.id   55458b10064520f8789c6f53601fc19a
#
_cell.length_a   1.000
_cell.length_b   1.000
_cell.length_c   1.000
_cell.angle_alpha   90.00
_cell.angle_beta   90.00
_cell.angle_gamma   90.00
#
_symmetry.space_group_name_H-M   'P 1'
#
loop_
_entity.id
_entity.type
_entity.pdbx_description
1 polymer ?
#
loop_
_entity_poly.entity_id
_entity_poly.type
_entity_poly.pdbx_seq_one_letter_code
_entity_poly.pdbx_strand_id
1 'polypeptide(L)'
;MRRKDREITDIDKIETIIASARYMHLGMFDDEFPYIVPLHYGYQMEKGKLTFYVHCAKEGHKLECLKENRNVFVEIDRGESLITADIPCKYGAEYESVMCRGKAMIVKDIKEKCKALGVLMKVQTGEEYEIDDKMASAVNVVKIDVESYTAKACIR
;
A
#
# COMPACT_ATOMS: atom_id res chain seq x y z
N MET A 1 18.49 -6.54 -0.22
CA MET A 1 18.58 -5.22 -0.90
C MET A 1 20.01 -4.94 -1.37
N ARG A 2 20.22 -4.31 -2.56
CA ARG A 2 21.58 -4.02 -3.09
C ARG A 2 22.26 -2.85 -2.34
N ARG A 3 21.50 -1.77 -2.07
CA ARG A 3 21.99 -0.56 -1.37
C ARG A 3 21.67 -0.66 0.12
N LYS A 4 22.49 -1.40 0.85
CA LYS A 4 22.33 -1.60 2.30
C LYS A 4 22.50 -0.30 3.10
N ASP A 5 23.28 0.65 2.56
CA ASP A 5 23.48 1.98 3.13
C ASP A 5 22.19 2.85 3.16
N ARG A 6 21.16 2.44 2.42
CA ARG A 6 19.85 3.11 2.34
C ARG A 6 18.72 2.30 2.98
N GLU A 7 19.02 1.12 3.46
CA GLU A 7 18.02 0.22 4.04
C GLU A 7 17.49 0.75 5.37
N ILE A 8 16.18 0.77 5.52
CA ILE A 8 15.49 1.06 6.78
C ILE A 8 15.01 -0.27 7.34
N THR A 9 15.45 -0.59 8.56
CA THR A 9 15.04 -1.80 9.31
C THR A 9 14.22 -1.47 10.56
N ASP A 10 14.16 -0.20 10.92
CA ASP A 10 13.37 0.33 12.02
C ASP A 10 11.88 0.32 11.65
N ILE A 11 11.09 -0.45 12.39
CA ILE A 11 9.66 -0.67 12.12
C ILE A 11 8.87 0.63 12.27
N ASP A 12 9.19 1.47 13.25
CA ASP A 12 8.48 2.73 13.50
C ASP A 12 8.70 3.71 12.33
N LYS A 13 9.91 3.73 11.77
CA LYS A 13 10.20 4.52 10.56
C LYS A 13 9.45 3.99 9.34
N ILE A 14 9.41 2.67 9.18
CA ILE A 14 8.65 2.04 8.08
C ILE A 14 7.17 2.39 8.19
N GLU A 15 6.60 2.29 9.39
CA GLU A 15 5.21 2.65 9.64
C GLU A 15 4.96 4.15 9.38
N THR A 16 5.91 5.03 9.74
CA THR A 16 5.82 6.46 9.43
C THR A 16 5.74 6.73 7.92
N ILE A 17 6.49 6.02 7.10
CA ILE A 17 6.41 6.13 5.64
C ILE A 17 5.02 5.71 5.16
N ILE A 18 4.56 4.54 5.61
CA ILE A 18 3.23 4.01 5.25
C ILE A 18 2.11 4.97 5.69
N ALA A 19 2.20 5.53 6.89
CA ALA A 19 1.17 6.43 7.43
C ALA A 19 1.07 7.76 6.69
N SER A 20 2.17 8.24 6.11
CA SER A 20 2.25 9.58 5.50
C SER A 20 1.96 9.62 4.00
N ALA A 21 2.04 8.50 3.31
CA ALA A 21 1.73 8.42 1.89
C ALA A 21 0.21 8.31 1.67
N ARG A 22 -0.30 8.98 0.63
CA ARG A 22 -1.74 8.95 0.31
C ARG A 22 -2.14 7.75 -0.53
N TYR A 23 -1.23 7.28 -1.37
CA TYR A 23 -1.49 6.23 -2.35
C TYR A 23 -0.50 5.11 -2.18
N MET A 24 -0.95 3.92 -2.46
CA MET A 24 -0.09 2.80 -2.82
C MET A 24 -0.22 2.52 -4.31
N HIS A 25 0.81 1.97 -4.91
CA HIS A 25 0.76 1.36 -6.22
C HIS A 25 0.62 -0.15 -6.06
N LEU A 26 -0.54 -0.67 -6.45
CA LEU A 26 -0.81 -2.11 -6.39
C LEU A 26 -0.50 -2.73 -7.74
N GLY A 27 0.56 -3.54 -7.78
CA GLY A 27 0.96 -4.34 -8.93
C GLY A 27 0.34 -5.73 -8.88
N MET A 28 -0.27 -6.15 -9.98
CA MET A 28 -0.95 -7.43 -10.18
C MET A 28 -0.45 -8.10 -11.46
N PHE A 29 -0.63 -9.39 -11.55
CA PHE A 29 -0.41 -10.13 -12.80
C PHE A 29 -1.61 -9.96 -13.73
N ASP A 30 -1.35 -9.63 -14.98
CA ASP A 30 -2.34 -9.46 -16.02
C ASP A 30 -1.74 -9.95 -17.35
N ASP A 31 -1.97 -11.22 -17.65
CA ASP A 31 -1.48 -11.89 -18.83
C ASP A 31 -0.01 -11.53 -19.18
N GLU A 32 0.24 -10.87 -20.31
CA GLU A 32 1.59 -10.51 -20.76
C GLU A 32 2.20 -9.30 -20.04
N PHE A 33 1.37 -8.42 -19.48
CA PHE A 33 1.84 -7.17 -18.86
C PHE A 33 1.53 -7.10 -17.37
N PRO A 34 2.41 -6.52 -16.54
CA PRO A 34 2.03 -6.19 -15.18
C PRO A 34 0.97 -5.07 -15.18
N TYR A 35 -0.09 -5.26 -14.40
CA TYR A 35 -1.14 -4.26 -14.22
C TYR A 35 -0.94 -3.53 -12.89
N ILE A 36 -0.78 -2.21 -12.94
CA ILE A 36 -0.49 -1.38 -11.77
C ILE A 36 -1.54 -0.30 -11.63
N VAL A 37 -2.09 -0.15 -10.43
CA VAL A 37 -3.09 0.88 -10.12
C VAL A 37 -2.75 1.64 -8.85
N PRO A 38 -2.88 2.99 -8.81
CA PRO A 38 -2.82 3.77 -7.60
C PRO A 38 -4.12 3.63 -6.81
N LEU A 39 -4.01 3.42 -5.50
CA LEU A 39 -5.16 3.22 -4.61
C LEU A 39 -4.96 3.94 -3.29
N HIS A 40 -6.02 4.57 -2.76
CA HIS A 40 -6.09 4.88 -1.34
C HIS A 40 -6.18 3.59 -0.53
N TYR A 41 -5.57 3.59 0.63
CA TYR A 41 -5.51 2.41 1.49
C TYR A 41 -5.69 2.73 2.96
N GLY A 42 -6.12 1.74 3.70
CA GLY A 42 -5.93 1.64 5.14
C GLY A 42 -4.89 0.56 5.44
N TYR A 43 -4.28 0.60 6.60
CA TYR A 43 -3.33 -0.43 7.03
C TYR A 43 -3.46 -0.72 8.53
N GLN A 44 -2.98 -1.89 8.90
CA GLN A 44 -2.73 -2.29 10.28
C GLN A 44 -1.32 -2.86 10.38
N MET A 45 -0.56 -2.39 11.37
CA MET A 45 0.76 -2.91 11.70
C MET A 45 0.71 -3.46 13.13
N GLU A 46 0.79 -4.78 13.29
CA GLU A 46 0.74 -5.44 14.58
C GLU A 46 1.96 -6.37 14.73
N LYS A 47 2.85 -6.03 15.65
CA LYS A 47 4.07 -6.83 15.94
C LYS A 47 4.89 -7.14 14.67
N GLY A 48 5.00 -6.16 13.75
CA GLY A 48 5.71 -6.30 12.48
C GLY A 48 4.92 -7.02 11.38
N LYS A 49 3.70 -7.47 11.64
CA LYS A 49 2.80 -8.01 10.63
C LYS A 49 1.99 -6.88 10.03
N LEU A 50 2.13 -6.68 8.74
CA LEU A 50 1.48 -5.62 7.97
C LEU A 50 0.32 -6.17 7.14
N THR A 51 -0.82 -5.51 7.21
CA THR A 51 -2.00 -5.80 6.39
C THR A 51 -2.52 -4.50 5.79
N PHE A 52 -2.84 -4.51 4.50
CA PHE A 52 -3.49 -3.38 3.83
C PHE A 52 -4.94 -3.70 3.50
N TYR A 53 -5.74 -2.63 3.44
CA TYR A 53 -7.14 -2.66 3.00
C TYR A 53 -7.36 -1.61 1.93
N VAL A 54 -7.94 -2.01 0.81
CA VAL A 54 -8.36 -1.11 -0.26
C VAL A 54 -9.80 -1.39 -0.63
N HIS A 55 -10.51 -0.40 -1.13
CA HIS A 55 -11.86 -0.58 -1.66
C HIS A 55 -11.87 -0.40 -3.18
N CYS A 56 -12.83 -1.00 -3.84
CA CYS A 56 -13.04 -0.85 -5.26
C CYS A 56 -14.51 -1.09 -5.64
N ALA A 57 -14.84 -0.78 -6.88
CA ALA A 57 -16.15 -1.09 -7.44
C ALA A 57 -16.47 -2.59 -7.38
N LYS A 58 -17.74 -2.94 -7.59
CA LYS A 58 -18.21 -4.33 -7.58
C LYS A 58 -17.63 -5.18 -8.70
N GLU A 59 -17.27 -4.56 -9.80
CA GLU A 59 -16.73 -5.16 -11.02
C GLU A 59 -15.53 -4.34 -11.50
N GLY A 60 -14.69 -4.95 -12.32
CA GLY A 60 -13.55 -4.29 -12.95
C GLY A 60 -12.32 -5.19 -13.06
N HIS A 61 -11.45 -4.84 -13.97
CA HIS A 61 -10.28 -5.61 -14.39
C HIS A 61 -9.37 -6.03 -13.21
N LYS A 62 -9.18 -5.14 -12.24
CA LYS A 62 -8.45 -5.48 -10.99
C LYS A 62 -8.97 -6.74 -10.31
N LEU A 63 -10.31 -6.88 -10.23
CA LEU A 63 -10.91 -8.04 -9.58
C LEU A 63 -10.74 -9.32 -10.39
N GLU A 64 -10.68 -9.20 -11.71
CA GLU A 64 -10.38 -10.31 -12.64
C GLU A 64 -8.94 -10.79 -12.42
N CYS A 65 -7.98 -9.88 -12.47
CA CYS A 65 -6.57 -10.19 -12.17
C CYS A 65 -6.41 -10.90 -10.81
N LEU A 66 -7.07 -10.39 -9.75
CA LEU A 66 -6.97 -10.96 -8.40
C LEU A 66 -7.67 -12.32 -8.24
N LYS A 67 -8.65 -12.63 -9.08
CA LYS A 67 -9.26 -13.98 -9.11
C LYS A 67 -8.30 -15.00 -9.69
N GLU A 68 -7.57 -14.63 -10.75
CA GLU A 68 -6.61 -15.50 -11.43
C GLU A 68 -5.31 -15.67 -10.63
N ASN A 69 -4.78 -14.57 -10.10
CA ASN A 69 -3.55 -14.59 -9.30
C ASN A 69 -3.63 -13.63 -8.11
N ARG A 70 -3.56 -14.19 -6.91
CA ARG A 70 -3.62 -13.42 -5.67
C ARG A 70 -2.30 -12.80 -5.25
N ASN A 71 -1.19 -13.17 -5.88
CA ASN A 71 0.10 -12.59 -5.56
C ASN A 71 0.14 -11.16 -6.07
N VAL A 72 0.50 -10.24 -5.17
CA VAL A 72 0.55 -8.82 -5.46
C VAL A 72 1.85 -8.21 -4.97
N PHE A 73 2.19 -7.10 -5.60
CA PHE A 73 3.29 -6.25 -5.18
C PHE A 73 2.72 -4.87 -4.82
N VAL A 74 3.03 -4.40 -3.61
CA VAL A 74 2.67 -3.06 -3.17
C VAL A 74 3.92 -2.21 -3.12
N GLU A 75 3.83 -1.03 -3.70
CA GLU A 75 4.83 0.01 -3.59
C GLU A 75 4.19 1.26 -2.99
N ILE A 76 4.87 1.86 -2.03
CA ILE A 76 4.53 3.11 -1.38
C ILE A 76 5.78 3.97 -1.34
N ASP A 77 5.68 5.19 -1.82
CA ASP A 77 6.79 6.14 -1.79
C ASP A 77 6.35 7.52 -1.32
N ARG A 78 7.34 8.28 -0.90
CA ARG A 78 7.24 9.70 -0.62
C ARG A 78 8.60 10.36 -0.84
N GLY A 79 8.59 11.65 -1.06
CA GLY A 79 9.77 12.48 -1.25
C GLY A 79 9.71 13.22 -2.58
N GLU A 80 9.91 14.54 -2.54
CA GLU A 80 9.76 15.39 -3.71
C GLU A 80 10.97 16.29 -3.91
N SER A 81 11.97 16.22 -3.02
CA SER A 81 13.10 17.15 -3.04
C SER A 81 14.18 16.69 -4.02
N LEU A 82 14.61 17.63 -4.88
CA LEU A 82 15.77 17.43 -5.74
C LEU A 82 17.05 17.70 -4.95
N ILE A 83 17.97 16.76 -4.97
CA ILE A 83 19.34 16.95 -4.47
C ILE A 83 20.15 17.60 -5.58
N THR A 84 20.46 18.88 -5.40
CA THR A 84 21.26 19.65 -6.38
C THR A 84 22.75 19.44 -6.18
N ALA A 85 23.53 19.62 -7.25
CA ALA A 85 24.97 19.51 -7.24
C ALA A 85 25.61 20.37 -8.35
N ASP A 86 26.93 20.61 -8.26
CA ASP A 86 27.63 21.40 -9.23
C ASP A 86 27.80 20.74 -10.61
N ILE A 87 27.67 19.40 -10.63
CA ILE A 87 27.77 18.62 -11.87
C ILE A 87 26.59 17.69 -12.03
N PRO A 88 26.05 17.53 -13.26
CA PRO A 88 24.79 16.79 -13.49
C PRO A 88 24.74 15.37 -12.94
N CYS A 89 25.82 14.61 -13.02
CA CYS A 89 25.86 13.22 -12.55
C CYS A 89 25.81 13.06 -11.02
N LYS A 90 25.89 14.16 -10.27
CA LYS A 90 25.75 14.17 -8.80
C LYS A 90 24.37 14.62 -8.32
N TYR A 91 23.47 15.03 -9.24
CA TYR A 91 22.09 15.27 -8.89
C TYR A 91 21.42 13.98 -8.40
N GLY A 92 20.44 14.12 -7.55
CA GLY A 92 19.68 13.02 -7.01
C GLY A 92 18.30 13.46 -6.58
N ALA A 93 17.56 12.55 -5.99
CA ALA A 93 16.29 12.85 -5.36
C ALA A 93 16.30 12.32 -3.93
N GLU A 94 15.69 13.07 -3.03
CA GLU A 94 15.30 12.56 -1.73
C GLU A 94 14.05 11.69 -1.90
N TYR A 95 14.07 10.54 -1.29
CA TYR A 95 12.93 9.63 -1.29
C TYR A 95 12.96 8.69 -0.10
N GLU A 96 11.79 8.23 0.26
CA GLU A 96 11.58 7.10 1.14
C GLU A 96 10.57 6.17 0.46
N SER A 97 10.79 4.87 0.52
CA SER A 97 9.88 3.91 -0.09
C SER A 97 9.79 2.60 0.68
N VAL A 98 8.61 2.00 0.62
CA VAL A 98 8.32 0.66 1.15
C VAL A 98 7.80 -0.20 0.02
N MET A 99 8.39 -1.38 -0.13
CA MET A 99 8.02 -2.37 -1.14
C MET A 99 7.59 -3.66 -0.45
N CYS A 100 6.39 -4.14 -0.73
CA CYS A 100 5.82 -5.30 -0.10
C CYS A 100 5.44 -6.37 -1.12
N ARG A 101 5.62 -7.63 -0.73
CA ARG A 101 5.03 -8.79 -1.41
C ARG A 101 3.95 -9.35 -0.52
N GLY A 102 2.80 -9.69 -1.10
CA GLY A 102 1.70 -10.22 -0.33
C GLY A 102 0.66 -10.94 -1.17
N LYS A 103 -0.40 -11.35 -0.50
CA LYS A 103 -1.55 -12.00 -1.11
C LYS A 103 -2.80 -11.19 -0.88
N ALA A 104 -3.49 -10.89 -1.98
CA ALA A 104 -4.75 -10.17 -1.96
C ALA A 104 -5.95 -11.13 -1.89
N MET A 105 -6.94 -10.76 -1.10
CA MET A 105 -8.20 -11.50 -0.94
C MET A 105 -9.38 -10.54 -0.94
N ILE A 106 -10.45 -10.90 -1.68
CA ILE A 106 -11.71 -10.17 -1.62
C ILE A 106 -12.42 -10.54 -0.32
N VAL A 107 -12.67 -9.56 0.54
CA VAL A 107 -13.37 -9.74 1.81
C VAL A 107 -14.85 -10.00 1.52
N LYS A 108 -15.37 -11.13 2.00
CA LYS A 108 -16.78 -11.54 1.81
C LYS A 108 -17.65 -11.21 3.01
N ASP A 109 -17.10 -11.35 4.22
CA ASP A 109 -17.82 -11.07 5.46
C ASP A 109 -18.13 -9.60 5.62
N ILE A 110 -19.38 -9.25 5.89
CA ILE A 110 -19.84 -7.86 5.94
C ILE A 110 -19.25 -7.11 7.13
N LYS A 111 -19.05 -7.77 8.26
CA LYS A 111 -18.48 -7.13 9.45
C LYS A 111 -16.98 -6.86 9.27
N GLU A 112 -16.28 -7.78 8.62
CA GLU A 112 -14.87 -7.57 8.23
C GLU A 112 -14.76 -6.41 7.23
N LYS A 113 -15.70 -6.27 6.28
CA LYS A 113 -15.75 -5.13 5.35
C LYS A 113 -15.97 -3.82 6.07
N CYS A 114 -16.91 -3.75 7.02
CA CYS A 114 -17.16 -2.56 7.82
C CYS A 114 -15.89 -2.14 8.58
N LYS A 115 -15.22 -3.09 9.24
CA LYS A 115 -13.96 -2.86 9.96
C LYS A 115 -12.87 -2.35 9.02
N ALA A 116 -12.67 -2.99 7.88
CA ALA A 116 -11.65 -2.62 6.91
C ALA A 116 -11.85 -1.22 6.34
N LEU A 117 -13.09 -0.85 6.03
CA LEU A 117 -13.45 0.50 5.58
C LEU A 117 -13.24 1.55 6.68
N GLY A 118 -13.56 1.22 7.94
CA GLY A 118 -13.26 2.07 9.08
C GLY A 118 -11.76 2.34 9.24
N VAL A 119 -10.93 1.30 9.11
CA VAL A 119 -9.46 1.42 9.11
C VAL A 119 -8.98 2.31 7.96
N LEU A 120 -9.52 2.12 6.75
CA LEU A 120 -9.17 2.93 5.60
C LEU A 120 -9.51 4.40 5.84
N MET A 121 -10.72 4.69 6.31
CA MET A 121 -11.15 6.07 6.58
C MET A 121 -10.28 6.71 7.66
N LYS A 122 -9.99 6.01 8.74
CA LYS A 122 -9.12 6.52 9.82
C LYS A 122 -7.72 6.89 9.30
N VAL A 123 -7.12 6.03 8.48
CA VAL A 123 -5.79 6.30 7.89
C VAL A 123 -5.83 7.50 6.94
N GLN A 124 -6.87 7.63 6.12
CA GLN A 124 -6.95 8.67 5.10
C GLN A 124 -7.38 10.03 5.64
N THR A 125 -8.17 10.07 6.71
CA THR A 125 -8.78 11.30 7.23
C THR A 125 -8.31 11.68 8.64
N GLY A 126 -7.76 10.72 9.40
CA GLY A 126 -7.47 10.85 10.83
C GLY A 126 -8.71 10.67 11.72
N GLU A 127 -9.89 10.54 11.15
CA GLU A 127 -11.17 10.49 11.85
C GLU A 127 -11.74 9.08 11.90
N GLU A 128 -12.47 8.75 12.96
CA GLU A 128 -13.18 7.48 13.08
C GLU A 128 -14.62 7.61 12.56
N TYR A 129 -15.04 6.63 11.76
CA TYR A 129 -16.38 6.57 11.17
C TYR A 129 -17.04 5.25 11.49
N GLU A 130 -18.32 5.31 11.84
CA GLU A 130 -19.15 4.11 11.88
C GLU A 130 -19.57 3.73 10.46
N ILE A 131 -19.13 2.57 10.01
CA ILE A 131 -19.48 2.02 8.70
C ILE A 131 -20.54 0.94 8.88
N ASP A 132 -21.72 1.19 8.38
CA ASP A 132 -22.82 0.24 8.42
C ASP A 132 -22.77 -0.81 7.28
N ASP A 133 -23.60 -1.83 7.40
CA ASP A 133 -23.67 -2.92 6.43
C ASP A 133 -24.10 -2.44 5.04
N LYS A 134 -24.92 -1.39 4.95
CA LYS A 134 -25.37 -0.79 3.69
C LYS A 134 -24.22 -0.10 2.97
N MET A 135 -23.45 0.71 3.68
CA MET A 135 -22.24 1.37 3.15
C MET A 135 -21.23 0.33 2.68
N ALA A 136 -20.93 -0.67 3.52
CA ALA A 136 -19.98 -1.73 3.18
C ALA A 136 -20.46 -2.61 2.02
N SER A 137 -21.77 -2.77 1.86
CA SER A 137 -22.35 -3.51 0.74
C SER A 137 -22.22 -2.80 -0.60
N ALA A 138 -22.01 -1.51 -0.65
CA ALA A 138 -21.91 -0.74 -1.89
C ALA A 138 -20.61 -0.99 -2.66
N VAL A 139 -19.56 -1.46 -2.01
CA VAL A 139 -18.21 -1.65 -2.59
C VAL A 139 -17.67 -3.06 -2.36
N ASN A 140 -16.63 -3.42 -3.08
CA ASN A 140 -15.76 -4.52 -2.68
C ASN A 140 -14.61 -4.00 -1.84
N VAL A 141 -14.16 -4.82 -0.90
CA VAL A 141 -12.95 -4.59 -0.11
C VAL A 141 -11.96 -5.70 -0.42
N VAL A 142 -10.74 -5.32 -0.68
CA VAL A 142 -9.61 -6.23 -0.86
C VAL A 142 -8.69 -6.07 0.34
N LYS A 143 -8.42 -7.18 1.01
CA LYS A 143 -7.40 -7.31 2.05
C LYS A 143 -6.13 -7.85 1.44
N ILE A 144 -5.00 -7.26 1.81
CA ILE A 144 -3.67 -7.69 1.35
C ILE A 144 -2.86 -8.07 2.58
N ASP A 145 -2.64 -9.36 2.76
CA ASP A 145 -1.75 -9.87 3.79
C ASP A 145 -0.31 -9.85 3.27
N VAL A 146 0.54 -9.02 3.90
CA VAL A 146 1.94 -8.84 3.51
C VAL A 146 2.78 -9.99 4.04
N GLU A 147 3.49 -10.68 3.15
CA GLU A 147 4.40 -11.79 3.46
C GLU A 147 5.82 -11.30 3.74
N SER A 148 6.25 -10.25 3.04
CA SER A 148 7.55 -9.63 3.24
C SER A 148 7.56 -8.19 2.77
N TYR A 149 8.36 -7.35 3.41
CA TYR A 149 8.56 -5.97 2.99
C TYR A 149 10.01 -5.53 3.14
N THR A 150 10.39 -4.53 2.38
CA THR A 150 11.68 -3.83 2.49
C THR A 150 11.43 -2.33 2.38
N ALA A 151 12.23 -1.55 3.11
CA ALA A 151 12.16 -0.10 3.04
C ALA A 151 13.54 0.51 2.81
N LYS A 152 13.56 1.66 2.16
CA LYS A 152 14.79 2.41 1.88
C LYS A 152 14.52 3.91 1.87
N ALA A 153 15.55 4.69 2.21
CA ALA A 153 15.56 6.13 2.09
C ALA A 153 16.83 6.65 1.44
N CYS A 154 16.72 7.79 0.81
CA CYS A 154 17.83 8.66 0.45
C CYS A 154 17.44 10.06 0.92
N ILE A 155 17.92 10.44 2.09
CA ILE A 155 17.69 11.74 2.71
C ILE A 155 19.07 12.37 2.94
N ARG A 156 19.22 13.66 2.66
CA ARG A 156 20.41 14.47 2.94
C ARG A 156 20.19 15.42 4.10
#